data_2f4a80053c47788afa2ed8a45a2c456c
#
_entry.id   2f4a80053c47788afa2ed8a45a2c456c
#
_cell.length_a   1.000
_cell.length_b   1.000
_cell.length_c   1.000
_cell.angle_alpha   90.00
_cell.angle_beta   90.00
_cell.angle_gamma   90.00
#
_symmetry.space_group_name_H-M   'P 1'
#
loop_
_entity.id
_entity.type
_entity.pdbx_description
1 polymer ?
#
loop_
_entity_poly.entity_id
_entity_poly.type
_entity_poly.pdbx_seq_one_letter_code
_entity_poly.pdbx_strand_id
1 'polypeptide(L)'
;MQRQHVRWLAPAAILSLSGFLFTAPQASPGEQKLETESYLIPSADPGIALYIRNKHPADVTRFSADRILLYVHGATYPAETSFDLPLGGRSMMDYVAQHGYDVYLVDVRGYGGSTKPPEMDAPPAENKPIVDTPMAARDVATAVEHILHKRGVGKIDLMGWSWGTAIMGLYTTTHNDKVNRLVLYAPLWTFTTRPAIGGGEAPLGAYRTVSKDAARQRWLNGVPESKRAELIPDGWFEQWADATWALDPVGEKQTPPVLRAPNGVLQDVRTYWLAGKPQYDPADIHVPTLLIHAEWDADLPSDQARGYFAKLANAPYKRYIEIGEGTHSIMMEKNRMQFFHEIMNFLDERDPQGVN
;
A
#
# COMPACT_ATOMS: atom_id res chain seq x y z
N MET A 1 9.09 -73.67 -72.50
CA MET A 1 9.59 -73.59 -71.13
C MET A 1 10.19 -72.21 -70.86
N GLN A 2 9.38 -71.27 -70.40
CA GLN A 2 9.76 -69.88 -70.14
C GLN A 2 9.86 -69.71 -68.62
N ARG A 3 11.02 -69.28 -68.11
CA ARG A 3 11.24 -68.95 -66.69
C ARG A 3 10.89 -67.46 -66.50
N GLN A 4 9.87 -67.17 -65.69
CA GLN A 4 9.56 -65.83 -65.23
C GLN A 4 10.48 -65.42 -64.07
N HIS A 5 11.15 -64.26 -64.24
CA HIS A 5 11.91 -63.63 -63.16
C HIS A 5 10.99 -62.70 -62.34
N VAL A 6 10.78 -62.99 -61.09
CA VAL A 6 10.08 -62.13 -60.18
C VAL A 6 11.11 -61.13 -59.59
N ARG A 7 10.90 -59.83 -59.84
CA ARG A 7 11.67 -58.75 -59.19
C ARG A 7 10.99 -58.35 -57.91
N TRP A 8 11.72 -58.44 -56.82
CA TRP A 8 11.33 -57.90 -55.51
C TRP A 8 11.68 -56.42 -55.45
N LEU A 9 10.70 -55.53 -55.26
CA LEU A 9 10.90 -54.13 -54.95
C LEU A 9 10.96 -54.01 -53.41
N ALA A 10 12.04 -53.48 -52.89
CA ALA A 10 12.20 -53.15 -51.50
C ALA A 10 11.51 -51.81 -51.20
N PRO A 11 10.78 -51.66 -50.08
CA PRO A 11 10.22 -50.34 -49.72
C PRO A 11 11.31 -49.42 -49.17
N ALA A 12 11.38 -48.20 -49.74
CA ALA A 12 12.20 -47.12 -49.25
C ALA A 12 11.60 -46.59 -47.90
N ALA A 13 12.34 -46.71 -46.81
CA ALA A 13 12.00 -46.12 -45.56
C ALA A 13 12.27 -44.59 -45.61
N ILE A 14 11.22 -43.81 -45.51
CA ILE A 14 11.30 -42.35 -45.33
C ILE A 14 11.57 -42.09 -43.87
N LEU A 15 12.80 -41.72 -43.53
CA LEU A 15 13.11 -41.17 -42.19
C LEU A 15 12.62 -39.72 -42.17
N SER A 16 11.51 -39.50 -41.44
CA SER A 16 11.08 -38.13 -41.08
C SER A 16 11.96 -37.64 -39.93
N LEU A 17 12.90 -36.74 -40.21
CA LEU A 17 13.60 -35.94 -39.19
C LEU A 17 12.59 -34.96 -38.57
N SER A 18 12.04 -35.30 -37.41
CA SER A 18 11.33 -34.34 -36.55
C SER A 18 12.37 -33.42 -35.90
N GLY A 19 12.56 -32.24 -36.49
CA GLY A 19 13.38 -31.19 -35.90
C GLY A 19 12.72 -30.69 -34.64
N PHE A 20 13.27 -31.05 -33.46
CA PHE A 20 12.97 -30.38 -32.20
C PHE A 20 13.59 -28.97 -32.29
N LEU A 21 12.73 -27.96 -32.53
CA LEU A 21 13.08 -26.56 -32.30
C LEU A 21 13.27 -26.39 -30.80
N PHE A 22 14.53 -26.45 -30.34
CA PHE A 22 14.90 -25.91 -29.03
C PHE A 22 14.67 -24.41 -29.08
N THR A 23 13.55 -23.93 -28.56
CA THR A 23 13.41 -22.53 -28.18
C THR A 23 14.44 -22.26 -27.09
N ALA A 24 15.44 -21.44 -27.40
CA ALA A 24 16.36 -20.90 -26.40
C ALA A 24 15.51 -20.29 -25.27
N PRO A 25 15.89 -20.48 -24.01
CA PRO A 25 15.20 -19.82 -22.90
C PRO A 25 15.25 -18.31 -23.18
N GLN A 26 14.10 -17.67 -23.28
CA GLN A 26 14.04 -16.22 -23.28
C GLN A 26 14.75 -15.75 -22.03
N ALA A 27 15.82 -14.99 -22.18
CA ALA A 27 16.45 -14.28 -21.08
C ALA A 27 15.34 -13.52 -20.36
N SER A 28 15.21 -13.71 -19.06
CA SER A 28 14.36 -12.89 -18.22
C SER A 28 14.67 -11.42 -18.53
N PRO A 29 13.69 -10.54 -18.73
CA PRO A 29 13.98 -9.12 -18.94
C PRO A 29 14.91 -8.70 -17.81
N GLY A 30 16.08 -8.15 -18.14
CA GLY A 30 17.03 -7.65 -17.15
C GLY A 30 16.27 -6.69 -16.23
N GLU A 31 16.50 -6.80 -14.92
CA GLU A 31 15.85 -5.96 -13.93
C GLU A 31 16.07 -4.49 -14.31
N GLN A 32 14.98 -3.77 -14.59
CA GLN A 32 15.04 -2.40 -15.09
C GLN A 32 15.68 -1.51 -14.01
N LYS A 33 16.69 -0.73 -14.38
CA LYS A 33 17.32 0.22 -13.44
C LYS A 33 16.29 1.24 -12.98
N LEU A 34 16.19 1.44 -11.67
CA LEU A 34 15.30 2.42 -11.07
C LEU A 34 16.09 3.65 -10.63
N GLU A 35 15.50 4.82 -10.78
CA GLU A 35 15.91 6.06 -10.12
C GLU A 35 15.06 6.28 -8.87
N THR A 36 15.70 6.77 -7.82
CA THR A 36 15.05 7.08 -6.54
C THR A 36 15.47 8.47 -6.10
N GLU A 37 14.50 9.31 -5.78
CA GLU A 37 14.72 10.63 -5.18
C GLU A 37 13.87 10.79 -3.91
N SER A 38 14.37 11.59 -2.95
CA SER A 38 13.64 11.94 -1.73
C SER A 38 13.85 13.42 -1.45
N TYR A 39 12.77 14.11 -1.12
CA TYR A 39 12.79 15.55 -0.89
C TYR A 39 11.61 16.00 -0.01
N LEU A 40 11.71 17.25 0.46
CA LEU A 40 10.65 17.89 1.21
C LEU A 40 9.90 18.89 0.33
N ILE A 41 8.58 18.92 0.45
CA ILE A 41 7.72 19.95 -0.15
C ILE A 41 7.03 20.76 0.95
N PRO A 42 6.83 22.08 0.78
CA PRO A 42 6.04 22.85 1.73
C PRO A 42 4.59 22.40 1.72
N SER A 43 3.99 22.20 2.91
CA SER A 43 2.55 21.98 3.05
C SER A 43 1.78 23.31 2.82
N ALA A 44 0.47 23.19 2.59
CA ALA A 44 -0.42 24.34 2.61
C ALA A 44 -0.47 25.03 4.00
N ASP A 45 -0.20 24.29 5.08
CA ASP A 45 -0.14 24.82 6.43
C ASP A 45 1.28 25.35 6.74
N PRO A 46 1.42 26.59 7.26
CA PRO A 46 2.73 27.21 7.53
C PRO A 46 3.61 26.37 8.49
N GLY A 47 4.91 26.32 8.21
CA GLY A 47 5.89 25.63 9.06
C GLY A 47 5.91 24.10 8.92
N ILE A 48 5.08 23.53 8.06
CA ILE A 48 5.03 22.10 7.78
C ILE A 48 5.68 21.82 6.41
N ALA A 49 6.60 20.85 6.41
CA ALA A 49 7.17 20.27 5.20
C ALA A 49 6.85 18.77 5.17
N LEU A 50 6.46 18.28 4.01
CA LEU A 50 6.07 16.89 3.80
C LEU A 50 7.18 16.14 3.06
N TYR A 51 7.56 14.99 3.58
CA TYR A 51 8.53 14.10 2.94
C TYR A 51 7.86 13.36 1.79
N ILE A 52 8.46 13.47 0.63
CA ILE A 52 8.11 12.75 -0.58
C ILE A 52 9.29 11.87 -0.98
N ARG A 53 9.01 10.62 -1.30
CA ARG A 53 9.94 9.73 -1.98
C ARG A 53 9.34 9.31 -3.30
N ASN A 54 10.14 9.34 -4.37
CA ASN A 54 9.75 8.96 -5.72
C ASN A 54 10.69 7.89 -6.25
N LYS A 55 10.14 6.93 -6.96
CA LYS A 55 10.90 5.87 -7.64
C LYS A 55 10.28 5.55 -8.98
N HIS A 56 11.10 5.47 -10.02
CA HIS A 56 10.64 5.19 -11.38
C HIS A 56 11.73 4.53 -12.23
N PRO A 57 11.40 3.93 -13.40
CA PRO A 57 12.38 3.47 -14.36
C PRO A 57 13.31 4.61 -14.83
N ALA A 58 14.62 4.37 -14.78
CA ALA A 58 15.65 5.39 -15.08
C ALA A 58 15.63 5.90 -16.52
N ASP A 59 15.11 5.10 -17.45
CA ASP A 59 15.03 5.41 -18.87
C ASP A 59 13.70 6.06 -19.29
N VAL A 60 12.76 6.25 -18.35
CA VAL A 60 11.45 6.86 -18.61
C VAL A 60 11.39 8.27 -18.02
N THR A 61 11.22 9.27 -18.89
CA THR A 61 11.17 10.69 -18.50
C THR A 61 9.76 11.28 -18.48
N ARG A 62 8.79 10.60 -19.08
CA ARG A 62 7.39 11.05 -19.14
C ARG A 62 6.45 9.90 -18.79
N PHE A 63 5.49 10.18 -17.95
CA PHE A 63 4.48 9.23 -17.51
C PHE A 63 3.10 9.74 -17.85
N SER A 64 2.23 8.86 -18.34
CA SER A 64 0.80 9.15 -18.48
C SER A 64 0.11 9.10 -17.12
N ALA A 65 -1.07 9.70 -17.02
CA ALA A 65 -1.85 9.79 -15.79
C ALA A 65 -2.16 8.42 -15.15
N ASP A 66 -2.29 7.38 -15.97
CA ASP A 66 -2.55 5.99 -15.57
C ASP A 66 -1.27 5.19 -15.22
N ARG A 67 -0.12 5.86 -15.12
CA ARG A 67 1.18 5.30 -14.77
C ARG A 67 1.85 6.05 -13.62
N ILE A 68 1.08 6.78 -12.82
CA ILE A 68 1.57 7.52 -11.66
C ILE A 68 0.76 7.07 -10.44
N LEU A 69 1.44 6.56 -9.42
CA LEU A 69 0.82 6.08 -8.17
C LEU A 69 1.36 6.86 -6.97
N LEU A 70 0.47 7.37 -6.12
CA LEU A 70 0.81 7.92 -4.80
C LEU A 70 0.28 7.00 -3.70
N TYR A 71 1.17 6.60 -2.79
CA TYR A 71 0.87 5.82 -1.59
C TYR A 71 0.90 6.68 -0.33
N VAL A 72 -0.07 6.43 0.58
CA VAL A 72 -0.06 6.96 1.95
C VAL A 72 -0.20 5.85 2.99
N HIS A 73 0.53 6.01 4.10
CA HIS A 73 0.67 5.04 5.18
C HIS A 73 -0.53 4.97 6.13
N GLY A 74 -0.51 3.97 7.03
CA GLY A 74 -1.48 3.80 8.12
C GLY A 74 -1.19 4.65 9.37
N ALA A 75 -1.83 4.28 10.49
CA ALA A 75 -1.91 5.10 11.72
C ALA A 75 -0.65 5.14 12.60
N THR A 76 0.39 4.38 12.32
CA THR A 76 1.53 4.23 13.26
C THR A 76 2.88 4.32 12.58
N TYR A 77 3.01 3.69 11.43
CA TYR A 77 4.27 3.49 10.75
C TYR A 77 4.37 4.37 9.50
N PRO A 78 5.55 5.00 9.24
CA PRO A 78 5.74 5.86 8.08
C PRO A 78 5.69 5.10 6.75
N ALA A 79 5.50 5.83 5.66
CA ALA A 79 5.30 5.26 4.33
C ALA A 79 6.54 4.52 3.83
N GLU A 80 7.74 5.05 4.04
CA GLU A 80 8.96 4.47 3.52
C GLU A 80 9.18 3.03 4.00
N THR A 81 9.02 2.78 5.30
CA THR A 81 9.27 1.45 5.86
C THR A 81 8.14 0.44 5.67
N SER A 82 6.95 0.90 5.28
CA SER A 82 5.83 0.02 4.92
C SER A 82 5.76 -0.28 3.42
N PHE A 83 6.22 0.63 2.56
CA PHE A 83 6.04 0.54 1.12
C PHE A 83 7.35 0.40 0.32
N ASP A 84 8.47 0.99 0.80
CA ASP A 84 9.77 0.96 0.11
C ASP A 84 10.90 0.28 0.88
N LEU A 85 10.61 -0.53 1.87
CA LEU A 85 11.64 -1.34 2.53
C LEU A 85 11.88 -2.65 1.72
N PRO A 86 13.12 -2.92 1.23
CA PRO A 86 13.40 -4.06 0.38
C PRO A 86 13.55 -5.37 1.17
N LEU A 87 12.51 -5.75 1.91
CA LEU A 87 12.45 -7.05 2.60
C LEU A 87 12.58 -8.17 1.57
N GLY A 88 13.49 -9.13 1.82
CA GLY A 88 13.78 -10.20 0.86
C GLY A 88 14.23 -9.69 -0.53
N GLY A 89 14.91 -8.54 -0.57
CA GLY A 89 15.55 -7.99 -1.77
C GLY A 89 14.67 -7.11 -2.67
N ARG A 90 13.38 -6.93 -2.36
CA ARG A 90 12.47 -6.08 -3.17
C ARG A 90 11.38 -5.47 -2.31
N SER A 91 11.14 -4.17 -2.47
CA SER A 91 10.01 -3.47 -1.88
C SER A 91 8.75 -3.53 -2.78
N MET A 92 7.59 -3.14 -2.24
CA MET A 92 6.40 -2.91 -3.06
C MET A 92 6.63 -1.77 -4.05
N MET A 93 7.30 -0.71 -3.62
CA MET A 93 7.62 0.44 -4.47
C MET A 93 8.54 0.05 -5.63
N ASP A 94 9.57 -0.81 -5.39
CA ASP A 94 10.41 -1.39 -6.45
C ASP A 94 9.56 -2.18 -7.45
N TYR A 95 8.68 -3.03 -6.92
CA TYR A 95 7.85 -3.90 -7.74
C TYR A 95 6.96 -3.09 -8.69
N VAL A 96 6.26 -2.08 -8.19
CA VAL A 96 5.39 -1.22 -9.01
C VAL A 96 6.20 -0.39 -10.01
N ALA A 97 7.34 0.18 -9.59
CA ALA A 97 8.21 0.95 -10.48
C ALA A 97 8.77 0.09 -11.62
N GLN A 98 9.15 -1.17 -11.36
CA GLN A 98 9.61 -2.11 -12.39
C GLN A 98 8.52 -2.49 -13.41
N HIS A 99 7.25 -2.24 -13.10
CA HIS A 99 6.14 -2.38 -14.05
C HIS A 99 5.86 -1.08 -14.84
N GLY A 100 6.80 -0.13 -14.83
CA GLY A 100 6.73 1.09 -15.65
C GLY A 100 5.94 2.23 -15.01
N TYR A 101 5.75 2.20 -13.69
CA TYR A 101 5.09 3.27 -12.94
C TYR A 101 6.08 4.28 -12.40
N ASP A 102 5.62 5.52 -12.31
CA ASP A 102 6.19 6.59 -11.51
C ASP A 102 5.52 6.57 -10.13
N VAL A 103 6.25 6.05 -9.14
CA VAL A 103 5.68 5.73 -7.83
C VAL A 103 6.13 6.75 -6.81
N TYR A 104 5.17 7.28 -6.08
CA TYR A 104 5.38 8.21 -4.97
C TYR A 104 4.88 7.63 -3.67
N LEU A 105 5.51 8.01 -2.59
CA LEU A 105 4.97 7.90 -1.25
C LEU A 105 5.06 9.25 -0.54
N VAL A 106 4.18 9.49 0.40
CA VAL A 106 4.20 10.65 1.28
C VAL A 106 4.07 10.23 2.73
N ASP A 107 4.91 10.81 3.59
CA ASP A 107 4.64 10.81 5.03
C ASP A 107 3.75 12.02 5.35
N VAL A 108 2.61 11.80 6.01
CA VAL A 108 1.84 12.92 6.57
C VAL A 108 2.62 13.53 7.75
N ARG A 109 2.33 14.79 8.08
CA ARG A 109 2.97 15.46 9.22
C ARG A 109 2.95 14.60 10.48
N GLY A 110 3.99 14.67 11.28
CA GLY A 110 4.14 13.85 12.50
C GLY A 110 4.73 12.46 12.26
N TYR A 111 4.89 12.03 11.00
CA TYR A 111 5.43 10.72 10.62
C TYR A 111 6.72 10.83 9.81
N GLY A 112 7.57 9.80 9.89
CA GLY A 112 8.74 9.59 9.05
C GLY A 112 9.61 10.83 8.84
N GLY A 113 9.87 11.16 7.60
CA GLY A 113 10.66 12.31 7.19
C GLY A 113 9.94 13.66 7.21
N SER A 114 8.62 13.68 7.43
CA SER A 114 7.84 14.93 7.48
C SER A 114 8.03 15.68 8.81
N THR A 115 7.71 16.98 8.80
CA THR A 115 7.76 17.83 9.99
C THR A 115 6.96 17.20 11.13
N LYS A 116 7.59 17.07 12.29
CA LYS A 116 6.91 16.72 13.54
C LYS A 116 6.30 18.01 14.11
N PRO A 117 4.96 18.07 14.34
CA PRO A 117 4.34 19.21 15.02
C PRO A 117 4.97 19.47 16.39
N PRO A 118 5.06 20.73 16.85
CA PRO A 118 5.75 21.10 18.10
C PRO A 118 5.17 20.42 19.34
N GLU A 119 3.92 19.98 19.32
CA GLU A 119 3.30 19.20 20.38
C GLU A 119 3.98 17.83 20.58
N MET A 120 4.76 17.35 19.62
CA MET A 120 5.57 16.14 19.78
C MET A 120 6.89 16.38 20.51
N ASP A 121 7.28 17.61 20.75
CA ASP A 121 8.46 17.97 21.54
C ASP A 121 8.14 18.14 23.05
N ALA A 122 6.85 18.13 23.40
CA ALA A 122 6.35 18.19 24.78
C ALA A 122 5.82 16.83 25.25
N PRO A 123 5.67 16.59 26.56
CA PRO A 123 4.97 15.42 27.09
C PRO A 123 3.56 15.29 26.46
N PRO A 124 3.17 14.10 26.00
CA PRO A 124 1.93 13.96 25.23
C PRO A 124 0.67 14.43 25.97
N ALA A 125 0.64 14.29 27.31
CA ALA A 125 -0.51 14.68 28.14
C ALA A 125 -0.72 16.21 28.24
N GLU A 126 0.25 17.02 27.86
CA GLU A 126 0.16 18.48 27.88
C GLU A 126 -0.63 19.06 26.70
N ASN A 127 -0.85 18.25 25.67
CA ASN A 127 -1.51 18.68 24.44
C ASN A 127 -2.64 17.72 24.06
N LYS A 128 -3.62 18.22 23.30
CA LYS A 128 -4.70 17.43 22.71
C LYS A 128 -4.15 16.53 21.57
N PRO A 129 -4.88 15.48 21.17
CA PRO A 129 -4.55 14.69 19.99
C PRO A 129 -4.31 15.57 18.76
N ILE A 130 -3.23 15.30 18.03
CA ILE A 130 -2.81 16.01 16.83
C ILE A 130 -2.88 15.10 15.60
N VAL A 131 -2.96 15.68 14.43
CA VAL A 131 -2.95 15.02 13.11
C VAL A 131 -4.16 14.08 12.95
N ASP A 132 -5.33 14.66 12.82
CA ASP A 132 -6.57 13.97 12.49
C ASP A 132 -6.67 13.67 10.99
N THR A 133 -7.69 12.91 10.59
CA THR A 133 -7.90 12.51 9.18
C THR A 133 -8.10 13.71 8.25
N PRO A 134 -8.88 14.75 8.56
CA PRO A 134 -8.97 15.94 7.73
C PRO A 134 -7.63 16.68 7.55
N MET A 135 -6.79 16.74 8.58
CA MET A 135 -5.46 17.34 8.49
C MET A 135 -4.55 16.53 7.58
N ALA A 136 -4.55 15.20 7.74
CA ALA A 136 -3.79 14.30 6.89
C ALA A 136 -4.27 14.33 5.42
N ALA A 137 -5.57 14.49 5.19
CA ALA A 137 -6.11 14.64 3.83
C ALA A 137 -5.64 15.95 3.16
N ARG A 138 -5.43 17.05 3.92
CA ARG A 138 -4.79 18.27 3.38
C ARG A 138 -3.33 18.05 3.01
N ASP A 139 -2.59 17.25 3.78
CA ASP A 139 -1.21 16.89 3.44
C ASP A 139 -1.17 16.07 2.14
N VAL A 140 -2.06 15.09 2.00
CA VAL A 140 -2.20 14.31 0.75
C VAL A 140 -2.60 15.22 -0.41
N ALA A 141 -3.54 16.14 -0.22
CA ALA A 141 -3.91 17.13 -1.26
C ALA A 141 -2.69 17.91 -1.76
N THR A 142 -1.84 18.37 -0.83
CA THR A 142 -0.58 19.05 -1.18
C THR A 142 0.35 18.16 -2.00
N ALA A 143 0.52 16.89 -1.62
CA ALA A 143 1.34 15.93 -2.35
C ALA A 143 0.78 15.64 -3.75
N VAL A 144 -0.54 15.45 -3.89
CA VAL A 144 -1.20 15.24 -5.19
C VAL A 144 -0.98 16.45 -6.09
N GLU A 145 -1.27 17.68 -5.63
CA GLU A 145 -1.06 18.90 -6.44
C GLU A 145 0.40 19.04 -6.90
N HIS A 146 1.36 18.76 -6.01
CA HIS A 146 2.77 18.76 -6.36
C HIS A 146 3.08 17.79 -7.49
N ILE A 147 2.58 16.54 -7.41
CA ILE A 147 2.83 15.51 -8.43
C ILE A 147 2.15 15.86 -9.75
N LEU A 148 0.89 16.31 -9.72
CA LEU A 148 0.16 16.75 -10.92
C LEU A 148 0.93 17.84 -11.66
N HIS A 149 1.40 18.85 -10.92
CA HIS A 149 2.22 19.93 -11.49
C HIS A 149 3.57 19.45 -12.00
N LYS A 150 4.31 18.63 -11.21
CA LYS A 150 5.64 18.09 -11.57
C LYS A 150 5.58 17.26 -12.84
N ARG A 151 4.50 16.49 -13.06
CA ARG A 151 4.35 15.57 -14.20
C ARG A 151 3.51 16.13 -15.35
N GLY A 152 2.83 17.26 -15.14
CA GLY A 152 1.98 17.88 -16.16
C GLY A 152 0.75 17.03 -16.51
N VAL A 153 0.16 16.35 -15.53
CA VAL A 153 -1.03 15.48 -15.70
C VAL A 153 -2.20 16.00 -14.87
N GLY A 154 -3.42 15.62 -15.24
CA GLY A 154 -4.63 16.08 -14.55
C GLY A 154 -5.08 15.17 -13.40
N LYS A 155 -4.63 13.90 -13.38
CA LYS A 155 -5.05 12.92 -12.38
C LYS A 155 -3.98 11.83 -12.22
N ILE A 156 -4.01 11.11 -11.08
CA ILE A 156 -3.10 10.02 -10.75
C ILE A 156 -3.84 8.88 -10.03
N ASP A 157 -3.21 7.72 -9.93
CA ASP A 157 -3.69 6.63 -9.09
C ASP A 157 -3.32 6.88 -7.62
N LEU A 158 -4.24 6.53 -6.72
CA LEU A 158 -4.02 6.67 -5.28
C LEU A 158 -4.10 5.31 -4.58
N MET A 159 -3.25 5.11 -3.58
CA MET A 159 -3.29 3.94 -2.72
C MET A 159 -3.17 4.34 -1.25
N GLY A 160 -4.04 3.79 -0.40
CA GLY A 160 -4.00 3.94 1.05
C GLY A 160 -3.96 2.60 1.78
N TRP A 161 -3.24 2.56 2.90
CA TRP A 161 -3.23 1.44 3.82
C TRP A 161 -3.84 1.83 5.16
N SER A 162 -4.79 1.02 5.69
CA SER A 162 -5.35 1.24 7.04
C SER A 162 -5.93 2.66 7.18
N TRP A 163 -5.44 3.48 8.10
CA TRP A 163 -5.82 4.90 8.19
C TRP A 163 -5.63 5.67 6.88
N GLY A 164 -4.61 5.31 6.09
CA GLY A 164 -4.42 5.86 4.76
C GLY A 164 -5.62 5.66 3.84
N THR A 165 -6.44 4.63 4.06
CA THR A 165 -7.67 4.41 3.28
C THR A 165 -8.74 5.44 3.64
N ALA A 166 -8.85 5.82 4.91
CA ALA A 166 -9.76 6.90 5.34
C ALA A 166 -9.31 8.26 4.78
N ILE A 167 -8.00 8.52 4.77
CA ILE A 167 -7.40 9.74 4.21
C ILE A 167 -7.68 9.83 2.71
N MET A 168 -7.34 8.77 1.95
CA MET A 168 -7.52 8.72 0.49
C MET A 168 -9.00 8.71 0.09
N GLY A 169 -9.85 8.02 0.87
CA GLY A 169 -11.30 8.05 0.67
C GLY A 169 -11.86 9.45 0.85
N LEU A 170 -11.56 10.12 1.97
CA LEU A 170 -11.98 11.50 2.23
C LEU A 170 -11.50 12.47 1.13
N TYR A 171 -10.23 12.36 0.72
CA TYR A 171 -9.69 13.18 -0.36
C TYR A 171 -10.45 12.94 -1.67
N THR A 172 -10.65 11.68 -2.05
CA THR A 172 -11.27 11.31 -3.33
C THR A 172 -12.71 11.81 -3.44
N THR A 173 -13.51 11.76 -2.35
CA THR A 173 -14.91 12.23 -2.39
C THR A 173 -15.06 13.69 -2.83
N THR A 174 -14.04 14.51 -2.61
CA THR A 174 -14.04 15.93 -2.99
C THR A 174 -13.16 16.26 -4.20
N HIS A 175 -12.39 15.28 -4.72
CA HIS A 175 -11.42 15.46 -5.80
C HIS A 175 -11.43 14.29 -6.81
N ASN A 176 -12.60 13.78 -7.16
CA ASN A 176 -12.74 12.68 -8.12
C ASN A 176 -12.07 12.99 -9.48
N ASP A 177 -12.05 14.26 -9.88
CA ASP A 177 -11.42 14.76 -11.11
C ASP A 177 -9.89 14.61 -11.12
N LYS A 178 -9.24 14.48 -9.95
CA LYS A 178 -7.79 14.32 -9.79
C LYS A 178 -7.35 12.88 -9.53
N VAL A 179 -8.30 11.96 -9.41
CA VAL A 179 -8.03 10.54 -9.13
C VAL A 179 -8.38 9.70 -10.36
N ASN A 180 -7.44 8.88 -10.81
CA ASN A 180 -7.66 7.95 -11.91
C ASN A 180 -8.21 6.61 -11.41
N ARG A 181 -7.55 6.01 -10.40
CA ARG A 181 -7.97 4.81 -9.68
C ARG A 181 -7.67 4.93 -8.20
N LEU A 182 -8.44 4.22 -7.38
CA LEU A 182 -8.27 4.20 -5.92
C LEU A 182 -8.07 2.77 -5.42
N VAL A 183 -6.95 2.53 -4.72
CA VAL A 183 -6.65 1.25 -4.05
C VAL A 183 -6.72 1.45 -2.55
N LEU A 184 -7.56 0.68 -1.87
CA LEU A 184 -7.77 0.74 -0.42
C LEU A 184 -7.45 -0.63 0.20
N TYR A 185 -6.29 -0.73 0.85
CA TYR A 185 -5.89 -1.92 1.58
C TYR A 185 -6.23 -1.79 3.07
N ALA A 186 -6.91 -2.79 3.62
CA ALA A 186 -7.46 -2.76 4.99
C ALA A 186 -8.31 -1.50 5.20
N PRO A 187 -9.46 -1.38 4.50
CA PRO A 187 -10.24 -0.14 4.46
C PRO A 187 -10.84 0.21 5.81
N LEU A 188 -10.55 1.42 6.28
CA LEU A 188 -11.03 2.01 7.53
C LEU A 188 -12.08 3.08 7.23
N TRP A 189 -13.31 2.90 7.75
CA TRP A 189 -14.40 3.85 7.55
C TRP A 189 -15.32 3.98 8.77
N THR A 190 -15.85 2.88 9.31
CA THR A 190 -16.65 2.82 10.54
C THR A 190 -16.31 1.52 11.26
N PHE A 191 -16.62 1.45 12.55
CA PHE A 191 -16.47 0.23 13.32
C PHE A 191 -17.82 -0.30 13.79
N THR A 192 -18.06 -1.58 13.56
CA THR A 192 -19.21 -2.32 14.14
C THR A 192 -18.88 -2.87 15.51
N THR A 193 -17.59 -3.11 15.77
CA THR A 193 -17.06 -3.58 17.06
C THR A 193 -15.91 -2.67 17.50
N ARG A 194 -15.64 -2.60 18.79
CA ARG A 194 -14.56 -1.77 19.33
C ARG A 194 -13.19 -2.31 18.91
N PRO A 195 -12.37 -1.56 18.17
CA PRO A 195 -11.05 -2.01 17.75
C PRO A 195 -10.06 -2.01 18.92
N ALA A 196 -9.00 -2.82 18.80
CA ALA A 196 -7.90 -2.84 19.77
C ALA A 196 -7.18 -1.48 19.84
N ILE A 197 -6.94 -0.86 18.67
CA ILE A 197 -6.32 0.47 18.60
C ILE A 197 -7.37 1.57 18.75
N GLY A 198 -7.17 2.50 19.70
CA GLY A 198 -8.05 3.65 19.91
C GLY A 198 -9.37 3.33 20.62
N GLY A 199 -9.70 2.06 20.85
CA GLY A 199 -10.94 1.66 21.50
C GLY A 199 -10.99 1.89 23.01
N GLY A 200 -9.87 2.24 23.69
CA GLY A 200 -9.83 2.54 25.11
C GLY A 200 -10.49 3.87 25.48
N GLU A 201 -10.78 4.08 26.77
CA GLU A 201 -11.47 5.28 27.29
C GLU A 201 -10.52 6.30 27.93
N ALA A 202 -9.26 5.91 28.23
CA ALA A 202 -8.28 6.81 28.82
C ALA A 202 -8.09 8.07 27.97
N PRO A 203 -7.86 9.25 28.58
CA PRO A 203 -7.60 10.48 27.84
C PRO A 203 -6.45 10.30 26.84
N LEU A 204 -6.59 10.85 25.66
CA LEU A 204 -5.57 10.87 24.62
C LEU A 204 -4.76 12.17 24.73
N GLY A 205 -3.42 12.03 24.82
CA GLY A 205 -2.51 13.14 24.59
C GLY A 205 -2.20 13.34 23.11
N ALA A 206 -1.26 14.24 22.80
CA ALA A 206 -0.90 14.59 21.42
C ALA A 206 -0.48 13.37 20.59
N TYR A 207 0.34 12.52 21.16
CA TYR A 207 0.85 11.31 20.52
C TYR A 207 0.91 10.13 21.51
N ARG A 208 1.11 8.94 21.00
CA ARG A 208 1.39 7.71 21.74
C ARG A 208 2.79 7.21 21.43
N THR A 209 3.29 6.32 22.28
CA THR A 209 4.53 5.58 22.07
C THR A 209 4.24 4.11 21.82
N VAL A 210 5.02 3.48 20.93
CA VAL A 210 4.91 2.06 20.59
C VAL A 210 6.30 1.42 20.74
N SER A 211 6.41 0.33 21.49
CA SER A 211 7.63 -0.47 21.59
C SER A 211 7.72 -1.47 20.43
N LYS A 212 8.94 -1.95 20.12
CA LYS A 212 9.15 -3.01 19.11
C LYS A 212 8.37 -4.29 19.48
N ASP A 213 8.32 -4.65 20.76
CA ASP A 213 7.56 -5.83 21.21
C ASP A 213 6.06 -5.67 21.00
N ALA A 214 5.49 -4.52 21.33
CA ALA A 214 4.08 -4.24 21.07
C ALA A 214 3.76 -4.26 19.57
N ALA A 215 4.67 -3.78 18.74
CA ALA A 215 4.53 -3.84 17.29
C ALA A 215 4.55 -5.29 16.76
N ARG A 216 5.45 -6.13 17.28
CA ARG A 216 5.50 -7.56 16.93
C ARG A 216 4.22 -8.30 17.34
N GLN A 217 3.75 -8.07 18.56
CA GLN A 217 2.51 -8.66 19.06
C GLN A 217 1.31 -8.26 18.19
N ARG A 218 1.22 -6.97 17.83
CA ARG A 218 0.14 -6.48 16.97
C ARG A 218 0.23 -7.09 15.56
N TRP A 219 1.42 -7.23 14.99
CA TRP A 219 1.59 -7.83 13.66
C TRP A 219 1.10 -9.27 13.61
N LEU A 220 1.34 -10.05 14.68
CA LEU A 220 0.89 -11.44 14.80
C LEU A 220 -0.56 -11.60 15.31
N ASN A 221 -1.27 -10.51 15.57
CA ASN A 221 -2.65 -10.57 16.03
C ASN A 221 -3.56 -11.12 14.93
N GLY A 222 -4.47 -12.04 15.29
CA GLY A 222 -5.36 -12.75 14.36
C GLY A 222 -4.74 -14.00 13.71
N VAL A 223 -3.42 -14.18 13.79
CA VAL A 223 -2.72 -15.34 13.19
C VAL A 223 -2.97 -16.60 14.01
N PRO A 224 -3.43 -17.72 13.40
CA PRO A 224 -3.50 -19.02 14.07
C PRO A 224 -2.14 -19.42 14.64
N GLU A 225 -2.12 -19.98 15.86
CA GLU A 225 -0.88 -20.32 16.58
C GLU A 225 0.10 -21.15 15.73
N SER A 226 -0.42 -22.13 15.01
CA SER A 226 0.37 -23.03 14.14
C SER A 226 1.02 -22.32 12.93
N LYS A 227 0.61 -21.09 12.63
CA LYS A 227 1.08 -20.31 11.47
C LYS A 227 1.98 -19.12 11.84
N ARG A 228 2.06 -18.76 13.14
CA ARG A 228 2.79 -17.56 13.59
C ARG A 228 4.29 -17.60 13.24
N ALA A 229 4.92 -18.76 13.37
CA ALA A 229 6.35 -18.89 13.11
C ALA A 229 6.72 -18.72 11.62
N GLU A 230 5.76 -18.92 10.70
CA GLU A 230 6.01 -18.90 9.26
C GLU A 230 5.59 -17.60 8.58
N LEU A 231 4.80 -16.75 9.26
CA LEU A 231 4.19 -15.57 8.65
C LEU A 231 5.22 -14.53 8.23
N ILE A 232 6.12 -14.20 9.16
CA ILE A 232 7.16 -13.19 8.96
C ILE A 232 8.47 -13.95 8.73
N PRO A 233 9.07 -13.89 7.53
CA PRO A 233 10.36 -14.53 7.28
C PRO A 233 11.45 -14.06 8.24
N ASP A 234 12.41 -14.92 8.53
CA ASP A 234 13.49 -14.68 9.49
C ASP A 234 14.22 -13.36 9.20
N GLY A 235 14.39 -12.55 10.24
CA GLY A 235 15.09 -11.27 10.19
C GLY A 235 14.27 -10.11 9.59
N TRP A 236 13.10 -10.35 8.98
CA TRP A 236 12.34 -9.26 8.36
C TRP A 236 11.72 -8.32 9.38
N PHE A 237 11.24 -8.85 10.50
CA PHE A 237 10.71 -7.99 11.54
C PHE A 237 11.80 -7.08 12.14
N GLU A 238 12.97 -7.60 12.43
CA GLU A 238 14.10 -6.85 12.96
C GLU A 238 14.54 -5.77 11.98
N GLN A 239 14.73 -6.13 10.71
CA GLN A 239 15.06 -5.18 9.65
C GLN A 239 14.02 -4.06 9.55
N TRP A 240 12.74 -4.40 9.57
CA TRP A 240 11.65 -3.44 9.52
C TRP A 240 11.60 -2.55 10.76
N ALA A 241 11.71 -3.15 11.95
CA ALA A 241 11.65 -2.41 13.20
C ALA A 241 12.83 -1.44 13.35
N ASP A 242 14.05 -1.87 13.02
CA ASP A 242 15.23 -1.01 13.08
C ASP A 242 15.09 0.17 12.11
N ALA A 243 14.71 -0.08 10.86
CA ALA A 243 14.48 0.98 9.87
C ALA A 243 13.35 1.95 10.29
N THR A 244 12.27 1.42 10.89
CA THR A 244 11.10 2.24 11.29
C THR A 244 11.42 3.13 12.49
N TRP A 245 12.08 2.60 13.54
CA TRP A 245 12.45 3.38 14.73
C TRP A 245 13.51 4.44 14.43
N ALA A 246 14.44 4.17 13.51
CA ALA A 246 15.42 5.15 13.04
C ALA A 246 14.79 6.42 12.43
N LEU A 247 13.54 6.36 11.96
CA LEU A 247 12.79 7.52 11.45
C LEU A 247 12.18 8.41 12.55
N ASP A 248 12.31 8.01 13.83
CA ASP A 248 11.97 8.84 15.00
C ASP A 248 13.16 8.94 15.96
N PRO A 249 14.18 9.75 15.67
CA PRO A 249 15.42 9.83 16.47
C PRO A 249 15.22 10.22 17.93
N VAL A 250 14.10 10.87 18.26
CA VAL A 250 13.75 11.25 19.66
C VAL A 250 13.22 10.05 20.41
N GLY A 251 12.33 9.27 19.78
CA GLY A 251 11.79 8.05 20.36
C GLY A 251 12.82 6.92 20.44
N GLU A 252 13.69 6.81 19.42
CA GLU A 252 14.76 5.80 19.37
C GLU A 252 15.76 5.94 20.52
N LYS A 253 16.04 7.17 20.97
CA LYS A 253 16.95 7.46 22.10
C LYS A 253 16.36 7.17 23.48
N GLN A 254 15.07 6.84 23.56
CA GLN A 254 14.46 6.48 24.84
C GLN A 254 14.91 5.09 25.31
N THR A 255 14.76 4.81 26.58
CA THR A 255 15.11 3.51 27.17
C THR A 255 13.89 2.90 27.88
N PRO A 256 13.27 1.86 27.31
CA PRO A 256 13.54 1.24 26.01
C PRO A 256 13.18 2.16 24.82
N PRO A 257 13.75 1.93 23.63
CA PRO A 257 13.40 2.68 22.44
C PRO A 257 11.90 2.56 22.09
N VAL A 258 11.31 3.68 21.66
CA VAL A 258 9.90 3.72 21.23
C VAL A 258 9.76 4.45 19.90
N LEU A 259 8.66 4.20 19.19
CA LEU A 259 8.20 4.99 18.07
C LEU A 259 7.06 5.90 18.53
N ARG A 260 7.15 7.20 18.27
CA ARG A 260 6.08 8.15 18.57
C ARG A 260 5.16 8.30 17.37
N ALA A 261 3.86 8.25 17.61
CA ALA A 261 2.85 8.39 16.56
C ALA A 261 1.69 9.28 17.01
N PRO A 262 1.28 10.29 16.22
CA PRO A 262 0.15 11.17 16.52
C PRO A 262 -1.13 10.44 16.89
N ASN A 263 -1.92 11.03 17.79
CA ASN A 263 -3.16 10.44 18.30
C ASN A 263 -4.44 10.97 17.63
N GLY A 264 -4.35 11.85 16.65
CA GLY A 264 -5.54 12.38 15.96
C GLY A 264 -6.39 11.25 15.35
N VAL A 265 -5.76 10.23 14.77
CA VAL A 265 -6.48 9.05 14.25
C VAL A 265 -7.24 8.31 15.36
N LEU A 266 -6.69 8.19 16.58
CA LEU A 266 -7.37 7.55 17.71
C LEU A 266 -8.55 8.41 18.22
N GLN A 267 -8.40 9.73 18.11
CA GLN A 267 -9.51 10.66 18.38
C GLN A 267 -10.62 10.47 17.35
N ASP A 268 -10.28 10.31 16.06
CA ASP A 268 -11.25 10.05 15.00
C ASP A 268 -11.97 8.71 15.20
N VAL A 269 -11.26 7.65 15.61
CA VAL A 269 -11.88 6.37 16.00
C VAL A 269 -12.98 6.59 17.02
N ARG A 270 -12.72 7.36 18.06
CA ARG A 270 -13.67 7.59 19.17
C ARG A 270 -14.82 8.52 18.81
N THR A 271 -14.50 9.59 18.08
CA THR A 271 -15.46 10.68 17.80
C THR A 271 -16.39 10.33 16.64
N TYR A 272 -15.87 9.62 15.65
CA TYR A 272 -16.57 9.40 14.39
C TYR A 272 -16.86 7.92 14.13
N TRP A 273 -15.87 7.08 14.03
CA TRP A 273 -16.05 5.74 13.46
C TRP A 273 -16.73 4.78 14.40
N LEU A 274 -16.41 4.80 15.71
CA LEU A 274 -17.14 4.05 16.76
C LEU A 274 -18.54 4.62 17.02
N ALA A 275 -18.74 5.89 16.77
CA ALA A 275 -20.04 6.54 16.91
C ALA A 275 -20.96 6.32 15.70
N GLY A 276 -20.50 5.57 14.66
CA GLY A 276 -21.24 5.38 13.41
C GLY A 276 -21.43 6.65 12.60
N LYS A 277 -20.54 7.64 12.77
CA LYS A 277 -20.56 8.96 12.09
C LYS A 277 -19.34 9.05 11.16
N PRO A 278 -19.35 8.40 9.99
CA PRO A 278 -18.21 8.45 9.08
C PRO A 278 -17.94 9.89 8.62
N GLN A 279 -16.66 10.19 8.35
CA GLN A 279 -16.22 11.53 7.93
C GLN A 279 -16.52 11.82 6.45
N TYR A 280 -16.93 10.80 5.68
CA TYR A 280 -17.36 10.90 4.29
C TYR A 280 -18.31 9.75 3.92
N ASP A 281 -19.04 9.90 2.82
CA ASP A 281 -19.85 8.83 2.26
C ASP A 281 -19.08 8.15 1.11
N PRO A 282 -18.81 6.84 1.15
CA PRO A 282 -18.21 6.12 0.02
C PRO A 282 -18.99 6.21 -1.29
N ALA A 283 -20.29 6.52 -1.25
CA ALA A 283 -21.08 6.78 -2.45
C ALA A 283 -20.61 8.02 -3.25
N ASP A 284 -19.87 8.95 -2.62
CA ASP A 284 -19.27 10.10 -3.28
C ASP A 284 -17.94 9.79 -4.00
N ILE A 285 -17.49 8.52 -3.97
CA ILE A 285 -16.34 8.05 -4.76
C ILE A 285 -16.85 7.62 -6.14
N HIS A 286 -16.42 8.35 -7.18
CA HIS A 286 -16.84 8.18 -8.57
C HIS A 286 -15.71 7.68 -9.46
N VAL A 287 -14.71 7.00 -8.91
CA VAL A 287 -13.57 6.45 -9.64
C VAL A 287 -13.49 4.92 -9.47
N PRO A 288 -12.84 4.20 -10.41
CA PRO A 288 -12.58 2.78 -10.25
C PRO A 288 -11.87 2.50 -8.92
N THR A 289 -12.39 1.57 -8.12
CA THR A 289 -11.92 1.34 -6.76
C THR A 289 -11.69 -0.15 -6.48
N LEU A 290 -10.47 -0.47 -6.00
CA LEU A 290 -10.09 -1.77 -5.48
C LEU A 290 -10.04 -1.74 -3.95
N LEU A 291 -10.77 -2.64 -3.30
CA LEU A 291 -10.61 -2.95 -1.89
C LEU A 291 -9.85 -4.26 -1.73
N ILE A 292 -8.82 -4.27 -0.90
CA ILE A 292 -8.10 -5.49 -0.53
C ILE A 292 -8.18 -5.66 0.98
N HIS A 293 -8.39 -6.90 1.41
CA HIS A 293 -8.40 -7.31 2.80
C HIS A 293 -7.55 -8.58 2.97
N ALA A 294 -6.95 -8.78 4.15
CA ALA A 294 -6.21 -9.99 4.48
C ALA A 294 -6.98 -10.82 5.52
N GLU A 295 -7.03 -12.14 5.33
CA GLU A 295 -7.86 -13.10 6.09
C GLU A 295 -7.71 -12.96 7.61
N TRP A 296 -6.47 -12.72 8.09
CA TRP A 296 -6.13 -12.65 9.51
C TRP A 296 -5.98 -11.22 10.03
N ASP A 297 -6.48 -10.23 9.30
CA ASP A 297 -6.48 -8.84 9.78
C ASP A 297 -7.41 -8.66 10.98
N ALA A 298 -6.84 -8.63 12.16
CA ALA A 298 -7.57 -8.44 13.41
C ALA A 298 -7.74 -6.96 13.81
N ASP A 299 -7.05 -6.04 13.12
CA ASP A 299 -7.23 -4.60 13.32
C ASP A 299 -8.51 -4.10 12.63
N LEU A 300 -8.78 -4.60 11.44
CA LEU A 300 -9.93 -4.23 10.59
C LEU A 300 -10.58 -5.49 10.03
N PRO A 301 -11.54 -6.11 10.74
CA PRO A 301 -12.20 -7.34 10.31
C PRO A 301 -12.92 -7.23 8.97
N SER A 302 -13.05 -8.35 8.24
CA SER A 302 -13.53 -8.40 6.85
C SER A 302 -14.96 -7.88 6.65
N ASP A 303 -15.81 -7.91 7.69
CA ASP A 303 -17.17 -7.35 7.63
C ASP A 303 -17.16 -5.83 7.38
N GLN A 304 -16.14 -5.12 7.88
CA GLN A 304 -15.97 -3.69 7.62
C GLN A 304 -15.61 -3.42 6.16
N ALA A 305 -14.68 -4.20 5.59
CA ALA A 305 -14.29 -4.08 4.19
C ALA A 305 -15.48 -4.39 3.25
N ARG A 306 -16.27 -5.42 3.58
CA ARG A 306 -17.50 -5.75 2.83
C ARG A 306 -18.58 -4.68 2.98
N GLY A 307 -18.73 -4.12 4.18
CA GLY A 307 -19.63 -3.00 4.43
C GLY A 307 -19.25 -1.76 3.62
N TYR A 308 -17.98 -1.42 3.58
CA TYR A 308 -17.45 -0.34 2.75
C TYR A 308 -17.69 -0.61 1.26
N PHE A 309 -17.37 -1.82 0.78
CA PHE A 309 -17.58 -2.20 -0.61
C PHE A 309 -19.04 -2.05 -1.04
N ALA A 310 -20.01 -2.42 -0.19
CA ALA A 310 -21.43 -2.26 -0.48
C ALA A 310 -21.80 -0.76 -0.67
N LYS A 311 -21.15 0.14 0.06
CA LYS A 311 -21.41 1.59 0.02
C LYS A 311 -20.79 2.31 -1.19
N LEU A 312 -19.85 1.73 -1.91
CA LEU A 312 -19.30 2.27 -3.16
C LEU A 312 -20.34 2.17 -4.30
N ALA A 313 -21.45 2.91 -4.16
CA ALA A 313 -22.59 2.79 -5.06
C ALA A 313 -22.33 3.44 -6.42
N ASN A 314 -21.53 4.49 -6.49
CA ASN A 314 -21.29 5.30 -7.69
C ASN A 314 -19.90 5.10 -8.30
N ALA A 315 -19.07 4.20 -7.74
CA ALA A 315 -17.82 3.79 -8.39
C ALA A 315 -18.17 3.10 -9.72
N PRO A 316 -17.65 3.57 -10.87
CA PRO A 316 -17.99 3.02 -12.19
C PRO A 316 -17.57 1.55 -12.32
N TYR A 317 -16.57 1.16 -11.55
CA TYR A 317 -16.05 -0.19 -11.43
C TYR A 317 -15.49 -0.38 -10.02
N LYS A 318 -15.83 -1.49 -9.37
CA LYS A 318 -15.30 -1.81 -8.04
C LYS A 318 -14.97 -3.29 -7.91
N ARG A 319 -13.88 -3.59 -7.19
CA ARG A 319 -13.44 -4.95 -6.92
C ARG A 319 -13.14 -5.11 -5.42
N TYR A 320 -13.50 -6.25 -4.85
CA TYR A 320 -13.11 -6.66 -3.50
C TYR A 320 -12.33 -7.96 -3.58
N ILE A 321 -11.17 -7.98 -2.94
CA ILE A 321 -10.30 -9.15 -2.88
C ILE A 321 -9.96 -9.42 -1.42
N GLU A 322 -10.08 -10.68 -1.00
CA GLU A 322 -9.61 -11.17 0.29
C GLU A 322 -8.46 -12.15 0.05
N ILE A 323 -7.29 -11.87 0.64
CA ILE A 323 -6.07 -12.67 0.46
C ILE A 323 -5.88 -13.54 1.70
N GLY A 324 -5.74 -14.86 1.49
CA GLY A 324 -5.53 -15.83 2.55
C GLY A 324 -4.15 -15.74 3.19
N GLU A 325 -4.07 -16.19 4.45
CA GLU A 325 -2.83 -16.31 5.23
C GLU A 325 -2.01 -15.00 5.35
N GLY A 326 -2.68 -13.86 5.46
CA GLY A 326 -2.06 -12.54 5.64
C GLY A 326 -2.72 -11.75 6.76
N THR A 327 -1.98 -10.82 7.38
CA THR A 327 -2.48 -9.92 8.41
C THR A 327 -2.61 -8.48 7.89
N HIS A 328 -2.88 -7.54 8.81
CA HIS A 328 -2.87 -6.10 8.54
C HIS A 328 -1.60 -5.59 7.82
N SER A 329 -0.54 -6.36 7.83
CA SER A 329 0.79 -6.02 7.29
C SER A 329 1.22 -6.90 6.11
N ILE A 330 0.28 -7.51 5.35
CA ILE A 330 0.55 -8.50 4.29
C ILE A 330 1.63 -8.06 3.28
N MET A 331 1.77 -6.75 3.03
CA MET A 331 2.78 -6.22 2.12
C MET A 331 4.23 -6.47 2.56
N MET A 332 4.43 -6.88 3.82
CA MET A 332 5.71 -7.16 4.46
C MET A 332 5.81 -8.63 4.96
N GLU A 333 4.94 -9.52 4.49
CA GLU A 333 4.84 -10.92 4.92
C GLU A 333 5.24 -11.89 3.80
N LYS A 334 5.29 -13.19 4.13
CA LYS A 334 5.63 -14.25 3.15
C LYS A 334 4.73 -14.23 1.91
N ASN A 335 3.45 -13.87 2.07
CA ASN A 335 2.43 -13.87 1.02
C ASN A 335 2.34 -12.56 0.23
N ARG A 336 3.21 -11.59 0.49
CA ARG A 336 3.17 -10.25 -0.11
C ARG A 336 3.07 -10.23 -1.64
N MET A 337 3.61 -11.25 -2.32
CA MET A 337 3.57 -11.27 -3.79
C MET A 337 2.15 -11.44 -4.33
N GLN A 338 1.25 -12.14 -3.62
CA GLN A 338 -0.17 -12.19 -4.00
C GLN A 338 -0.78 -10.78 -3.94
N PHE A 339 -0.50 -10.05 -2.86
CA PHE A 339 -0.94 -8.67 -2.70
C PHE A 339 -0.39 -7.75 -3.80
N PHE A 340 0.91 -7.85 -4.14
CA PHE A 340 1.53 -7.06 -5.21
C PHE A 340 0.89 -7.33 -6.56
N HIS A 341 0.65 -8.61 -6.89
CA HIS A 341 0.02 -9.01 -8.15
C HIS A 341 -1.41 -8.45 -8.27
N GLU A 342 -2.22 -8.52 -7.22
CA GLU A 342 -3.60 -8.04 -7.26
C GLU A 342 -3.69 -6.52 -7.46
N ILE A 343 -2.76 -5.77 -6.88
CA ILE A 343 -2.67 -4.32 -7.12
C ILE A 343 -2.28 -4.05 -8.56
N MET A 344 -1.26 -4.73 -9.10
CA MET A 344 -0.83 -4.52 -10.48
C MET A 344 -1.91 -4.94 -11.48
N ASN A 345 -2.60 -6.07 -11.25
CA ASN A 345 -3.72 -6.50 -12.08
C ASN A 345 -4.80 -5.42 -12.18
N PHE A 346 -5.11 -4.74 -11.07
CA PHE A 346 -6.08 -3.66 -11.07
C PHE A 346 -5.57 -2.37 -11.74
N LEU A 347 -4.31 -1.99 -11.48
CA LEU A 347 -3.72 -0.77 -12.03
C LEU A 347 -3.49 -0.89 -13.54
N ASP A 348 -3.13 -2.07 -14.04
CA ASP A 348 -2.86 -2.32 -15.48
C ASP A 348 -4.12 -2.60 -16.30
N GLU A 349 -5.26 -2.85 -15.66
CA GLU A 349 -6.51 -3.17 -16.36
C GLU A 349 -7.03 -1.95 -17.13
N ARG A 350 -7.08 -2.05 -18.48
CA ARG A 350 -7.44 -0.92 -19.35
C ARG A 350 -8.92 -0.85 -19.68
N ASP A 351 -9.58 -1.99 -19.73
CA ASP A 351 -11.00 -2.09 -20.05
C ASP A 351 -11.68 -3.14 -19.16
N PRO A 352 -11.97 -2.79 -17.90
CA PRO A 352 -12.57 -3.74 -16.94
C PRO A 352 -13.99 -4.19 -17.32
N GLN A 353 -14.65 -3.51 -18.25
CA GLN A 353 -16.01 -3.80 -18.66
C GLN A 353 -16.10 -4.44 -20.05
N GLY A 354 -14.99 -4.49 -20.79
CA GLY A 354 -14.93 -5.13 -22.12
C GLY A 354 -15.84 -4.46 -23.16
N VAL A 355 -15.98 -3.14 -23.11
CA VAL A 355 -16.93 -2.38 -23.95
C VAL A 355 -16.22 -1.70 -25.12
N ASN A 356 -14.87 -1.78 -25.21
CA ASN A 356 -14.04 -1.15 -26.26
C ASN A 356 -13.39 -2.17 -27.17
#